data_beaca7a066825516400db00f66d5bb7f
#
_entry.id   beaca7a066825516400db00f66d5bb7f
#
_cell.length_a   1.000
_cell.length_b   1.000
_cell.length_c   1.000
_cell.angle_alpha   90.00
_cell.angle_beta   90.00
_cell.angle_gamma   90.00
#
_symmetry.space_group_name_H-M   'P 1'
#
loop_
_entity.id
_entity.type
_entity.pdbx_description
1 polymer ?
#
loop_
_entity_poly.entity_id
_entity_poly.type
_entity_poly.pdbx_seq_one_letter_code
_entity_poly.pdbx_strand_id
1 'polypeptide(L)'
;MRLPQVKLALLSLLALSGCLFTADRVDPVQSDSLQATSAAAFFQLFQQAYQTQSTGLLSLLLAPDYVFQADPAYLADPTNSTWGRSEELARHLRMFQAISNVSLQVQYDPPTPTDVPAESTWHVSNLNMTMDIQDTAYEVYGQADFLLRAVPQPDSSRRYVLVQWTDRN
;
A
#
# COMPACT_ATOMS: atom_id res chain seq x y z
N MET A 1 24.89 -56.56 -44.84
CA MET A 1 24.15 -55.35 -44.84
C MET A 1 23.49 -55.18 -43.45
N ARG A 2 24.13 -54.45 -42.54
CA ARG A 2 23.63 -54.26 -41.15
C ARG A 2 23.17 -52.83 -41.02
N LEU A 3 21.87 -52.59 -40.79
CA LEU A 3 21.29 -51.28 -40.48
C LEU A 3 21.49 -50.96 -38.98
N PRO A 4 21.80 -49.74 -38.61
CA PRO A 4 22.15 -49.39 -37.25
C PRO A 4 20.91 -49.20 -36.36
N GLN A 5 20.93 -49.86 -35.21
CA GLN A 5 19.98 -49.72 -34.13
C GLN A 5 20.25 -48.47 -33.28
N VAL A 6 20.16 -47.26 -33.82
CA VAL A 6 20.46 -46.03 -33.08
C VAL A 6 19.21 -45.15 -32.85
N LYS A 7 18.03 -45.57 -33.32
CA LYS A 7 16.83 -44.71 -33.24
C LYS A 7 15.85 -44.97 -32.08
N LEU A 8 16.16 -45.90 -31.16
CA LEU A 8 15.23 -46.25 -30.08
C LEU A 8 15.61 -45.69 -28.70
N ALA A 9 16.80 -45.11 -28.56
CA ALA A 9 17.25 -44.59 -27.28
C ALA A 9 16.92 -43.10 -27.01
N LEU A 10 16.39 -42.38 -28.02
CA LEU A 10 16.14 -40.92 -27.89
C LEU A 10 14.68 -40.59 -27.54
N LEU A 11 13.78 -41.58 -27.52
CA LEU A 11 12.35 -41.33 -27.21
C LEU A 11 12.01 -41.55 -25.74
N SER A 12 12.92 -42.11 -24.93
CA SER A 12 12.65 -42.37 -23.50
C SER A 12 13.06 -41.20 -22.57
N LEU A 13 13.76 -40.17 -23.08
CA LEU A 13 14.24 -39.07 -22.25
C LEU A 13 13.29 -37.88 -22.18
N LEU A 14 12.22 -37.89 -22.97
CA LEU A 14 11.24 -36.79 -23.02
C LEU A 14 10.02 -37.00 -22.10
N ALA A 15 9.92 -38.13 -21.42
CA ALA A 15 8.77 -38.44 -20.54
C ALA A 15 9.00 -38.10 -19.06
N LEU A 16 10.19 -37.62 -18.66
CA LEU A 16 10.52 -37.33 -17.26
C LEU A 16 10.60 -35.84 -16.92
N SER A 17 10.32 -34.95 -17.87
CA SER A 17 10.38 -33.51 -17.65
C SER A 17 9.05 -32.88 -17.22
N GLY A 18 8.02 -33.69 -16.99
CA GLY A 18 6.63 -33.22 -16.74
C GLY A 18 6.24 -33.01 -15.27
N CYS A 19 7.08 -33.29 -14.30
CA CYS A 19 6.65 -33.31 -12.88
C CYS A 19 7.44 -32.38 -11.95
N LEU A 20 8.11 -31.34 -12.45
CA LEU A 20 8.91 -30.43 -11.60
C LEU A 20 8.35 -29.00 -11.50
N PHE A 21 7.15 -28.76 -12.05
CA PHE A 21 6.39 -27.55 -11.75
C PHE A 21 5.07 -27.92 -11.07
N THR A 22 5.14 -28.47 -9.87
CA THR A 22 4.08 -28.17 -8.90
C THR A 22 4.27 -26.70 -8.57
N ALA A 23 3.48 -25.83 -9.23
CA ALA A 23 3.27 -24.52 -8.70
C ALA A 23 2.84 -24.72 -7.24
N ASP A 24 3.70 -24.37 -6.29
CA ASP A 24 3.30 -24.22 -4.92
C ASP A 24 2.08 -23.32 -5.00
N ARG A 25 0.93 -23.91 -4.66
CA ARG A 25 -0.30 -23.17 -4.51
C ARG A 25 -0.03 -22.29 -3.30
N VAL A 26 0.46 -21.08 -3.55
CA VAL A 26 0.48 -20.04 -2.53
C VAL A 26 -0.98 -19.96 -2.11
N ASP A 27 -1.28 -20.51 -0.95
CA ASP A 27 -2.60 -20.35 -0.34
C ASP A 27 -2.88 -18.84 -0.40
N PRO A 28 -4.06 -18.42 -0.89
CA PRO A 28 -4.37 -17.01 -0.91
C PRO A 28 -4.18 -16.53 0.51
N VAL A 29 -3.14 -15.71 0.73
CA VAL A 29 -2.86 -15.05 2.01
C VAL A 29 -4.21 -14.55 2.46
N GLN A 30 -4.71 -15.09 3.59
CA GLN A 30 -6.04 -14.79 4.07
C GLN A 30 -6.21 -13.29 4.04
N SER A 31 -7.06 -12.80 3.15
CA SER A 31 -7.30 -11.35 2.95
C SER A 31 -7.82 -10.68 4.23
N ASP A 32 -8.25 -11.47 5.20
CA ASP A 32 -8.70 -11.02 6.52
C ASP A 32 -7.57 -10.39 7.36
N SER A 33 -6.31 -10.78 7.15
CA SER A 33 -5.16 -10.21 7.87
C SER A 33 -4.74 -8.82 7.37
N LEU A 34 -5.22 -8.40 6.20
CA LEU A 34 -4.89 -7.10 5.60
C LEU A 34 -6.01 -6.05 5.77
N GLN A 35 -6.94 -6.28 6.67
CA GLN A 35 -8.01 -5.33 6.95
C GLN A 35 -7.67 -4.45 8.16
N ALA A 36 -7.80 -3.14 7.98
CA ALA A 36 -7.66 -2.16 9.06
C ALA A 36 -8.90 -2.19 9.98
N THR A 37 -8.97 -3.14 10.92
CA THR A 37 -10.11 -3.32 11.83
C THR A 37 -10.19 -2.29 12.96
N SER A 38 -9.17 -1.45 13.10
CA SER A 38 -9.10 -0.31 14.01
C SER A 38 -8.28 0.81 13.38
N ALA A 39 -8.35 2.02 13.94
CA ALA A 39 -7.49 3.11 13.49
C ALA A 39 -6.00 2.79 13.70
N ALA A 40 -5.63 2.15 14.81
CA ALA A 40 -4.25 1.69 15.03
C ALA A 40 -3.80 0.70 13.95
N ALA A 41 -4.65 -0.28 13.61
CA ALA A 41 -4.38 -1.22 12.50
C ALA A 41 -4.29 -0.49 11.15
N PHE A 42 -5.09 0.57 10.93
CA PHE A 42 -4.99 1.40 9.73
C PHE A 42 -3.60 2.03 9.62
N PHE A 43 -3.11 2.70 10.67
CA PHE A 43 -1.79 3.35 10.65
C PHE A 43 -0.65 2.33 10.49
N GLN A 44 -0.75 1.15 11.09
CA GLN A 44 0.23 0.07 10.89
C GLN A 44 0.27 -0.40 9.42
N LEU A 45 -0.90 -0.67 8.82
CA LEU A 45 -0.99 -1.07 7.41
C LEU A 45 -0.56 0.05 6.46
N PHE A 46 -0.83 1.29 6.82
CA PHE A 46 -0.38 2.46 6.06
C PHE A 46 1.15 2.55 6.03
N GLN A 47 1.82 2.43 7.18
CA GLN A 47 3.29 2.35 7.25
C GLN A 47 3.82 1.15 6.48
N GLN A 48 3.19 -0.02 6.61
CA GLN A 48 3.57 -1.23 5.88
C GLN A 48 3.46 -1.04 4.35
N ALA A 49 2.41 -0.34 3.86
CA ALA A 49 2.25 -0.06 2.44
C ALA A 49 3.45 0.70 1.85
N TYR A 50 4.00 1.65 2.60
CA TYR A 50 5.23 2.35 2.22
C TYR A 50 6.46 1.45 2.32
N GLN A 51 6.67 0.78 3.45
CA GLN A 51 7.84 -0.09 3.67
C GLN A 51 7.94 -1.21 2.62
N THR A 52 6.79 -1.73 2.16
CA THR A 52 6.74 -2.76 1.13
C THR A 52 6.53 -2.19 -0.29
N GLN A 53 6.47 -0.86 -0.43
CA GLN A 53 6.23 -0.17 -1.70
C GLN A 53 4.98 -0.70 -2.43
N SER A 54 3.94 -1.03 -1.67
CA SER A 54 2.75 -1.70 -2.16
C SER A 54 1.61 -0.73 -2.45
N THR A 55 1.44 -0.34 -3.71
CA THR A 55 0.26 0.42 -4.15
C THR A 55 -1.03 -0.39 -4.00
N GLY A 56 -0.94 -1.73 -4.07
CA GLY A 56 -2.07 -2.63 -3.81
C GLY A 56 -2.58 -2.49 -2.38
N LEU A 57 -1.68 -2.54 -1.38
CA LEU A 57 -2.04 -2.35 0.02
C LEU A 57 -2.56 -0.93 0.26
N LEU A 58 -1.90 0.09 -0.29
CA LEU A 58 -2.36 1.47 -0.20
C LEU A 58 -3.78 1.63 -0.77
N SER A 59 -4.08 0.97 -1.90
CA SER A 59 -5.40 1.02 -2.52
C SER A 59 -6.52 0.44 -1.65
N LEU A 60 -6.22 -0.52 -0.77
CA LEU A 60 -7.18 -1.05 0.19
C LEU A 60 -7.48 -0.08 1.33
N LEU A 61 -6.54 0.82 1.64
CA LEU A 61 -6.67 1.81 2.70
C LEU A 61 -7.36 3.11 2.26
N LEU A 62 -7.36 3.43 0.97
CA LEU A 62 -8.00 4.63 0.44
C LEU A 62 -9.47 4.36 0.10
N ALA A 63 -10.37 5.22 0.57
CA ALA A 63 -11.80 5.17 0.22
C ALA A 63 -12.00 5.40 -1.30
N PRO A 64 -13.10 4.91 -1.91
CA PRO A 64 -13.39 5.21 -3.31
C PRO A 64 -13.53 6.71 -3.61
N ASP A 65 -14.03 7.47 -2.65
CA ASP A 65 -14.25 8.92 -2.67
C ASP A 65 -13.10 9.70 -2.00
N TYR A 66 -11.92 9.10 -1.88
CA TYR A 66 -10.74 9.70 -1.27
C TYR A 66 -10.31 11.00 -1.96
N VAL A 67 -9.90 11.98 -1.15
CA VAL A 67 -9.34 13.28 -1.57
C VAL A 67 -8.07 13.56 -0.80
N PHE A 68 -7.01 13.90 -1.52
CA PHE A 68 -5.82 14.53 -0.95
C PHE A 68 -5.92 16.05 -1.09
N GLN A 69 -5.52 16.77 -0.06
CA GLN A 69 -5.42 18.23 -0.06
C GLN A 69 -4.01 18.62 0.41
N ALA A 70 -3.20 19.07 -0.52
CA ALA A 70 -1.87 19.61 -0.22
C ALA A 70 -1.98 21.02 0.38
N ASP A 71 -0.99 21.40 1.18
CA ASP A 71 -0.84 22.79 1.58
C ASP A 71 -0.43 23.63 0.35
N PRO A 72 -1.24 24.64 -0.06
CA PRO A 72 -0.94 25.46 -1.24
C PRO A 72 0.39 26.20 -1.16
N ALA A 73 0.92 26.45 0.06
CA ALA A 73 2.16 27.17 0.28
C ALA A 73 3.39 26.42 -0.29
N TYR A 74 3.30 25.10 -0.45
CA TYR A 74 4.40 24.25 -0.91
C TYR A 74 4.25 23.78 -2.36
N LEU A 75 3.23 24.25 -3.06
CA LEU A 75 2.99 23.87 -4.45
C LEU A 75 3.51 24.91 -5.43
N ALA A 76 4.12 24.44 -6.51
CA ALA A 76 4.50 25.31 -7.64
C ALA A 76 3.27 25.94 -8.31
N ASP A 77 2.12 25.25 -8.27
CA ASP A 77 0.82 25.72 -8.75
C ASP A 77 -0.23 25.50 -7.66
N PRO A 78 -0.59 26.53 -6.88
CA PRO A 78 -1.58 26.44 -5.79
C PRO A 78 -2.99 26.05 -6.27
N THR A 79 -3.31 26.20 -7.56
CA THR A 79 -4.62 25.83 -8.11
C THR A 79 -4.83 24.32 -8.21
N ASN A 80 -3.76 23.54 -8.17
CA ASN A 80 -3.75 22.08 -8.21
C ASN A 80 -3.47 21.45 -6.85
N SER A 81 -4.03 22.02 -5.79
CA SER A 81 -3.79 21.56 -4.40
C SER A 81 -4.60 20.33 -3.99
N THR A 82 -5.53 19.87 -4.81
CA THR A 82 -6.38 18.73 -4.50
C THR A 82 -6.39 17.70 -5.62
N TRP A 83 -6.39 16.40 -5.25
CA TRP A 83 -6.57 15.30 -6.20
C TRP A 83 -7.21 14.09 -5.55
N GLY A 84 -7.81 13.23 -6.37
CA GLY A 84 -8.52 12.05 -5.91
C GLY A 84 -7.67 10.78 -5.87
N ARG A 85 -8.32 9.69 -5.47
CA ARG A 85 -7.74 8.37 -5.25
C ARG A 85 -6.90 7.85 -6.42
N SER A 86 -7.39 7.96 -7.65
CA SER A 86 -6.68 7.42 -8.83
C SER A 86 -5.36 8.11 -9.06
N GLU A 87 -5.33 9.43 -8.90
CA GLU A 87 -4.10 10.21 -9.04
C GLU A 87 -3.13 9.95 -7.89
N GLU A 88 -3.65 9.83 -6.65
CA GLU A 88 -2.84 9.47 -5.49
C GLU A 88 -2.10 8.15 -5.70
N LEU A 89 -2.82 7.10 -6.12
CA LEU A 89 -2.21 5.80 -6.40
C LEU A 89 -1.20 5.87 -7.56
N ALA A 90 -1.47 6.68 -8.59
CA ALA A 90 -0.53 6.86 -9.68
C ALA A 90 0.75 7.62 -9.25
N ARG A 91 0.63 8.60 -8.34
CA ARG A 91 1.78 9.31 -7.74
C ARG A 91 2.62 8.37 -6.90
N HIS A 92 2.00 7.56 -6.05
CA HIS A 92 2.69 6.56 -5.23
C HIS A 92 3.37 5.49 -6.08
N LEU A 93 2.71 5.00 -7.14
CA LEU A 93 3.34 4.04 -8.06
C LEU A 93 4.63 4.61 -8.67
N ARG A 94 4.61 5.85 -9.16
CA ARG A 94 5.81 6.50 -9.71
C ARG A 94 6.89 6.69 -8.64
N MET A 95 6.50 7.12 -7.44
CA MET A 95 7.42 7.27 -6.32
C MET A 95 8.08 5.93 -5.97
N PHE A 96 7.30 4.88 -5.76
CA PHE A 96 7.81 3.54 -5.41
C PHE A 96 8.70 2.92 -6.49
N GLN A 97 8.47 3.25 -7.77
CA GLN A 97 9.35 2.82 -8.86
C GLN A 97 10.69 3.59 -8.91
N ALA A 98 10.72 4.81 -8.37
CA ALA A 98 11.91 5.67 -8.40
C ALA A 98 12.83 5.49 -7.18
N ILE A 99 12.34 4.89 -6.09
CA ILE A 99 13.06 4.73 -4.82
C ILE A 99 13.52 3.28 -4.65
N SER A 100 14.71 3.09 -4.10
CA SER A 100 15.26 1.76 -3.77
C SER A 100 14.82 1.27 -2.39
N ASN A 101 14.56 2.21 -1.47
CA ASN A 101 14.13 1.91 -0.11
C ASN A 101 13.28 3.04 0.44
N VAL A 102 12.30 2.73 1.29
CA VAL A 102 11.50 3.73 2.02
C VAL A 102 11.11 3.23 3.40
N SER A 103 11.16 4.12 4.37
CA SER A 103 10.63 3.91 5.71
C SER A 103 9.68 5.07 6.04
N LEU A 104 8.52 4.75 6.59
CA LEU A 104 7.55 5.72 7.06
C LEU A 104 7.26 5.48 8.53
N GLN A 105 7.35 6.54 9.34
CA GLN A 105 6.93 6.57 10.74
C GLN A 105 5.79 7.57 10.89
N VAL A 106 4.73 7.18 11.58
CA VAL A 106 3.56 8.02 11.81
C VAL A 106 3.28 8.08 13.30
N GLN A 107 3.25 9.28 13.86
CA GLN A 107 2.75 9.57 15.21
C GLN A 107 1.41 10.31 15.07
N TYR A 108 0.42 9.90 15.82
CA TYR A 108 -0.92 10.47 15.72
C TYR A 108 -1.58 10.58 17.09
N ASP A 109 -2.44 11.57 17.21
CA ASP A 109 -3.25 11.80 18.39
C ASP A 109 -4.69 11.28 18.13
N PRO A 110 -5.23 10.44 19.05
CA PRO A 110 -6.59 9.95 18.89
C PRO A 110 -7.59 11.11 19.04
N PRO A 111 -8.71 11.09 18.29
CA PRO A 111 -9.75 12.08 18.44
C PRO A 111 -10.38 12.00 19.83
N THR A 112 -10.76 13.16 20.37
CA THR A 112 -11.57 13.27 21.59
C THR A 112 -12.98 13.71 21.18
N PRO A 113 -14.06 13.00 21.55
CA PRO A 113 -14.22 11.98 22.58
C PRO A 113 -14.00 10.53 22.09
N THR A 114 -14.01 9.59 23.06
CA THR A 114 -13.71 8.16 22.84
C THR A 114 -14.74 7.38 22.02
N ASP A 115 -15.95 7.92 21.84
CA ASP A 115 -16.95 7.36 20.92
C ASP A 115 -16.60 7.79 19.50
N VAL A 116 -15.85 6.95 18.81
CA VAL A 116 -15.43 7.22 17.43
C VAL A 116 -16.66 7.19 16.52
N PRO A 117 -17.10 8.34 15.98
CA PRO A 117 -18.20 8.39 15.03
C PRO A 117 -17.85 7.61 13.76
N ALA A 118 -18.82 7.45 12.85
CA ALA A 118 -18.58 6.77 11.55
C ALA A 118 -17.42 7.39 10.77
N GLU A 119 -17.17 8.69 10.95
CA GLU A 119 -16.00 9.42 10.46
C GLU A 119 -15.33 10.20 11.59
N SER A 120 -14.01 10.17 11.64
CA SER A 120 -13.25 10.90 12.67
C SER A 120 -11.94 11.43 12.08
N THR A 121 -11.58 12.67 12.46
CA THR A 121 -10.33 13.29 12.08
C THR A 121 -9.25 12.91 13.09
N TRP A 122 -8.14 12.36 12.58
CA TRP A 122 -6.95 11.98 13.33
C TRP A 122 -5.82 12.96 13.00
N HIS A 123 -5.34 13.64 14.00
CA HIS A 123 -4.20 14.53 13.82
C HIS A 123 -2.91 13.73 13.79
N VAL A 124 -2.22 13.74 12.66
CA VAL A 124 -0.88 13.18 12.50
C VAL A 124 0.12 14.25 12.88
N SER A 125 0.61 14.18 14.12
CA SER A 125 1.52 15.17 14.68
C SER A 125 2.95 15.06 14.16
N ASN A 126 3.34 13.88 13.65
CA ASN A 126 4.62 13.67 12.98
C ASN A 126 4.48 12.57 11.92
N LEU A 127 4.73 12.94 10.68
CA LEU A 127 4.92 12.04 9.57
C LEU A 127 6.38 12.17 9.14
N ASN A 128 7.19 11.14 9.41
CA ASN A 128 8.58 11.10 9.01
C ASN A 128 8.80 10.00 7.98
N MET A 129 9.24 10.40 6.78
CA MET A 129 9.54 9.48 5.70
C MET A 129 11.00 9.62 5.30
N THR A 130 11.73 8.50 5.37
CA THR A 130 13.09 8.41 4.80
C THR A 130 13.01 7.59 3.53
N MET A 131 13.72 8.01 2.46
CA MET A 131 13.75 7.31 1.19
C MET A 131 15.12 7.44 0.53
N ASP A 132 15.51 6.39 -0.20
CA ASP A 132 16.74 6.35 -0.97
C ASP A 132 16.42 6.49 -2.47
N ILE A 133 16.96 7.53 -3.10
CA ILE A 133 16.84 7.79 -4.55
C ILE A 133 18.25 7.88 -5.12
N GLN A 134 18.61 6.96 -6.02
CA GLN A 134 19.92 6.96 -6.70
C GLN A 134 21.09 7.14 -5.71
N ASP A 135 21.13 6.30 -4.67
CA ASP A 135 22.14 6.27 -3.62
C ASP A 135 22.21 7.54 -2.73
N THR A 136 21.19 8.38 -2.81
CA THR A 136 21.05 9.57 -1.95
C THR A 136 19.87 9.38 -1.01
N ALA A 137 20.11 9.51 0.30
CA ALA A 137 19.06 9.47 1.31
C ALA A 137 18.37 10.83 1.42
N TYR A 138 17.04 10.80 1.41
CA TYR A 138 16.17 11.96 1.61
C TYR A 138 15.31 11.72 2.84
N GLU A 139 15.02 12.79 3.55
CA GLU A 139 14.18 12.78 4.74
C GLU A 139 13.10 13.85 4.59
N VAL A 140 11.84 13.46 4.77
CA VAL A 140 10.67 14.33 4.64
C VAL A 140 9.90 14.28 5.96
N TYR A 141 9.64 15.44 6.51
CA TYR A 141 8.82 15.61 7.71
C TYR A 141 7.56 16.39 7.36
N GLY A 142 6.48 16.06 8.07
CA GLY A 142 5.23 16.80 7.91
C GLY A 142 4.24 16.51 9.03
N GLN A 143 3.17 17.26 9.00
CA GLN A 143 1.97 17.04 9.80
C GLN A 143 0.77 16.90 8.86
N ALA A 144 -0.28 16.22 9.30
CA ALA A 144 -1.45 16.02 8.47
C ALA A 144 -2.70 15.80 9.34
N ASP A 145 -3.88 16.05 8.74
CA ASP A 145 -5.12 15.52 9.27
C ASP A 145 -5.62 14.40 8.36
N PHE A 146 -5.91 13.26 8.98
CA PHE A 146 -6.49 12.10 8.31
C PHE A 146 -7.94 11.95 8.72
N LEU A 147 -8.88 12.10 7.78
CA LEU A 147 -10.29 11.76 8.00
C LEU A 147 -10.46 10.25 7.73
N LEU A 148 -10.62 9.48 8.80
CA LEU A 148 -10.88 8.03 8.70
C LEU A 148 -12.38 7.76 8.79
N ARG A 149 -12.87 6.86 7.92
CA ARG A 149 -14.24 6.33 7.94
C ARG A 149 -14.23 4.88 8.38
N ALA A 150 -15.10 4.54 9.36
CA ALA A 150 -15.36 3.17 9.78
C ALA A 150 -16.47 2.57 8.92
N VAL A 151 -16.12 1.69 7.98
CA VAL A 151 -17.05 1.01 7.05
C VAL A 151 -17.49 -0.30 7.67
N PRO A 152 -18.81 -0.51 7.92
CA PRO A 152 -19.32 -1.79 8.42
C PRO A 152 -19.02 -2.93 7.44
N GLN A 153 -18.69 -4.11 7.97
CA GLN A 153 -18.49 -5.34 7.23
C GLN A 153 -19.63 -6.32 7.49
N PRO A 154 -19.86 -7.33 6.60
CA PRO A 154 -20.93 -8.30 6.77
C PRO A 154 -20.86 -9.13 8.05
N ASP A 155 -19.67 -9.32 8.61
CA ASP A 155 -19.41 -10.05 9.87
C ASP A 155 -19.59 -9.20 11.13
N SER A 156 -20.17 -8.00 11.01
CA SER A 156 -20.32 -7.00 12.07
C SER A 156 -19.02 -6.34 12.53
N SER A 157 -17.88 -6.65 11.93
CA SER A 157 -16.64 -5.89 12.12
C SER A 157 -16.70 -4.54 11.40
N ARG A 158 -15.67 -3.72 11.60
CA ARG A 158 -15.51 -2.44 10.89
C ARG A 158 -14.15 -2.43 10.19
N ARG A 159 -14.12 -1.87 8.98
CA ARG A 159 -12.89 -1.57 8.28
C ARG A 159 -12.67 -0.06 8.22
N TYR A 160 -11.51 0.40 8.64
CA TYR A 160 -11.14 1.82 8.56
C TYR A 160 -10.50 2.10 7.20
N VAL A 161 -10.96 3.17 6.56
CA VAL A 161 -10.44 3.69 5.30
C VAL A 161 -10.20 5.20 5.40
N LEU A 162 -9.18 5.68 4.69
CA LEU A 162 -8.87 7.10 4.59
C LEU A 162 -9.76 7.76 3.54
N VAL A 163 -10.53 8.74 3.95
CA VAL A 163 -11.43 9.53 3.09
C VAL A 163 -10.75 10.82 2.66
N GLN A 164 -10.00 11.45 3.54
CA GLN A 164 -9.29 12.68 3.24
C GLN A 164 -7.94 12.70 3.97
N TRP A 165 -6.93 13.15 3.23
CA TRP A 165 -5.63 13.55 3.77
C TRP A 165 -5.47 15.04 3.53
N THR A 166 -5.35 15.83 4.58
CA THR A 166 -5.04 17.26 4.51
C THR A 166 -3.63 17.47 5.05
N ASP A 167 -2.73 17.92 4.17
CA ASP A 167 -1.37 18.29 4.55
C ASP A 167 -1.37 19.59 5.36
N ARG A 168 -0.54 19.64 6.43
CA ARG A 168 -0.46 20.74 7.38
C ARG A 168 1.01 21.06 7.68
N ASN A 169 1.70 21.66 6.77
CA ASN A 169 3.08 22.11 6.99
C ASN A 169 3.16 23.56 7.44
#